data_a1b6e5c8b49da8468f725397c0f37fc6
#
_entry.id   a1b6e5c8b49da8468f725397c0f37fc6
#
_cell.length_a   1.000
_cell.length_b   1.000
_cell.length_c   1.000
_cell.angle_alpha   90.00
_cell.angle_beta   90.00
_cell.angle_gamma   90.00
#
_symmetry.space_group_name_H-M   'P 1'
#
loop_
_entity.id
_entity.type
_entity.pdbx_description
1 polymer ?
#
loop_
_entity_poly.entity_id
_entity_poly.type
_entity_poly.pdbx_seq_one_letter_code
_entity_poly.pdbx_strand_id
1 'polypeptide(L)'
;RTSVCASSDAYYNDAVSSTHASTGAAAIGATAITLVASGGGLFTLGDIITFANHTTHYQVTAINTDVLTIKALNQPAGTGLTSAIVNSTSIDRYWEHYASFDKAPSKSASALAAGGSDDEMHIVVIDEDGLFTGTAGTVLETFGFVSGASDAKDASGQSNYYVNVLETGSQYVYVTGHETSTHPAANSVHTHALS
;
A
#
# COMPACT_ATOMS: atom_id res chain seq x y z
N ARG A 1 14.89 13.82 -2.91
CA ARG A 1 14.74 12.83 -1.82
C ARG A 1 14.00 11.62 -2.33
N THR A 2 14.52 10.43 -2.07
CA THR A 2 13.81 9.17 -2.38
C THR A 2 13.16 8.62 -1.11
N SER A 3 11.99 8.03 -1.27
CA SER A 3 11.31 7.25 -0.22
C SER A 3 11.17 5.81 -0.68
N VAL A 4 11.20 4.89 0.26
CA VAL A 4 10.96 3.46 0.01
C VAL A 4 9.69 3.06 0.74
N CYS A 5 8.72 2.54 -0.01
CA CYS A 5 7.49 2.00 0.55
C CYS A 5 7.47 0.49 0.32
N ALA A 6 7.12 -0.26 1.36
CA ALA A 6 6.98 -1.71 1.28
C ALA A 6 5.56 -2.12 1.70
N SER A 7 5.05 -3.17 1.10
CA SER A 7 3.74 -3.73 1.44
C SER A 7 3.79 -5.24 1.53
N SER A 8 3.23 -5.77 2.60
CA SER A 8 2.88 -7.19 2.74
C SER A 8 1.50 -7.46 2.14
N ASP A 9 1.12 -8.75 2.05
CA ASP A 9 -0.19 -9.17 1.55
C ASP A 9 -1.36 -8.48 2.29
N ALA A 10 -1.31 -8.44 3.60
CA ALA A 10 -2.37 -7.85 4.43
C ALA A 10 -2.59 -6.35 4.20
N TYR A 11 -1.57 -5.63 3.74
CA TYR A 11 -1.66 -4.20 3.46
C TYR A 11 -1.94 -3.89 1.99
N TYR A 12 -1.61 -4.81 1.10
CA TYR A 12 -1.77 -4.61 -0.34
C TYR A 12 -3.24 -4.54 -0.75
N ASN A 13 -4.05 -5.45 -0.24
CA ASN A 13 -5.50 -5.51 -0.50
C ASN A 13 -6.20 -6.06 0.74
N ASP A 14 -6.65 -5.16 1.59
CA ASP A 14 -7.36 -5.53 2.81
C ASP A 14 -8.84 -5.66 2.48
N ALA A 15 -9.23 -6.87 2.12
CA ALA A 15 -10.60 -7.18 1.74
C ALA A 15 -11.57 -6.90 2.89
N VAL A 16 -12.72 -6.45 2.52
CA VAL A 16 -13.88 -6.08 3.32
C VAL A 16 -13.97 -6.80 4.66
N SER A 17 -13.65 -6.10 5.74
CA SER A 17 -14.13 -6.48 7.05
C SER A 17 -15.32 -5.59 7.43
N SER A 18 -16.19 -6.08 8.30
CA SER A 18 -17.28 -5.27 8.87
C SER A 18 -16.79 -4.02 9.61
N THR A 19 -15.49 -3.94 9.89
CA THR A 19 -14.82 -2.80 10.52
C THR A 19 -14.43 -1.72 9.52
N HIS A 20 -14.34 -2.03 8.21
CA HIS A 20 -14.12 -1.08 7.13
C HIS A 20 -15.47 -0.65 6.54
N ALA A 21 -16.27 0.05 7.29
CA ALA A 21 -17.59 0.46 6.85
C ALA A 21 -17.87 1.94 7.19
N SER A 22 -18.68 2.57 6.34
CA SER A 22 -19.17 3.92 6.61
C SER A 22 -20.21 3.93 7.72
N THR A 23 -20.27 5.02 8.49
CA THR A 23 -21.38 5.33 9.38
C THR A 23 -22.19 6.47 8.79
N GLY A 24 -23.49 6.21 8.53
CA GLY A 24 -24.36 7.17 7.86
C GLY A 24 -24.26 7.14 6.35
N ALA A 25 -25.16 7.85 5.71
CA ALA A 25 -25.18 8.02 4.26
C ALA A 25 -24.34 9.22 3.84
N ALA A 26 -23.75 9.19 2.65
CA ALA A 26 -23.10 10.33 2.05
C ALA A 26 -23.57 10.52 0.60
N ALA A 27 -23.84 11.77 0.23
CA ALA A 27 -24.35 12.13 -1.10
C ALA A 27 -23.23 12.16 -2.15
N ILE A 28 -23.59 12.12 -3.41
CA ILE A 28 -22.69 12.41 -4.54
C ILE A 28 -21.98 13.74 -4.30
N GLY A 29 -20.68 13.77 -4.56
CA GLY A 29 -19.83 14.94 -4.35
C GLY A 29 -19.26 15.06 -2.94
N ALA A 30 -19.71 14.24 -1.97
CA ALA A 30 -19.12 14.25 -0.63
C ALA A 30 -17.65 13.85 -0.66
N THR A 31 -16.81 14.63 0.02
CA THR A 31 -15.37 14.37 0.17
C THR A 31 -15.02 13.87 1.57
N ALA A 32 -15.93 13.95 2.52
CA ALA A 32 -15.75 13.47 3.89
C ALA A 32 -16.65 12.26 4.14
N ILE A 33 -16.05 11.16 4.58
CA ILE A 33 -16.73 9.89 4.87
C ILE A 33 -16.50 9.55 6.33
N THR A 34 -17.56 9.45 7.10
CA THR A 34 -17.49 9.00 8.49
C THR A 34 -17.51 7.48 8.56
N LEU A 35 -16.60 6.91 9.32
CA LEU A 35 -16.46 5.47 9.53
C LEU A 35 -17.15 5.04 10.84
N VAL A 36 -17.28 3.74 11.01
CA VAL A 36 -17.61 3.16 12.32
C VAL A 36 -16.53 3.54 13.34
N ALA A 37 -16.88 3.54 14.63
CA ALA A 37 -15.97 3.94 15.70
C ALA A 37 -14.66 3.16 15.65
N SER A 38 -13.53 3.86 15.76
CA SER A 38 -12.17 3.37 15.60
C SER A 38 -11.82 2.91 14.17
N GLY A 39 -12.66 3.17 13.18
CA GLY A 39 -12.44 2.80 11.80
C GLY A 39 -11.29 3.57 11.14
N GLY A 40 -11.05 4.81 11.55
CA GLY A 40 -9.98 5.63 10.96
C GLY A 40 -8.58 5.06 11.15
N GLY A 41 -8.34 4.34 12.24
CA GLY A 41 -7.07 3.68 12.52
C GLY A 41 -6.74 2.50 11.59
N LEU A 42 -7.70 2.08 10.76
CA LEU A 42 -7.52 1.01 9.77
C LEU A 42 -6.97 1.53 8.43
N PHE A 43 -6.91 2.83 8.25
CA PHE A 43 -6.47 3.48 7.00
C PHE A 43 -5.20 4.29 7.21
N THR A 44 -4.48 4.48 6.13
CA THR A 44 -3.27 5.31 6.07
C THR A 44 -3.46 6.38 4.99
N LEU A 45 -2.79 7.53 5.16
CA LEU A 45 -2.73 8.57 4.12
C LEU A 45 -2.16 7.96 2.83
N GLY A 46 -2.82 8.26 1.71
CA GLY A 46 -2.46 7.71 0.42
C GLY A 46 -3.24 6.45 0.04
N ASP A 47 -3.78 5.70 0.99
CA ASP A 47 -4.56 4.49 0.70
C ASP A 47 -5.57 4.72 -0.41
N ILE A 48 -5.71 3.74 -1.27
CA ILE A 48 -6.75 3.69 -2.28
C ILE A 48 -7.92 2.89 -1.73
N ILE A 49 -9.11 3.42 -1.84
CA ILE A 49 -10.32 2.75 -1.36
C ILE A 49 -11.38 2.67 -2.45
N THR A 50 -12.25 1.70 -2.34
CA THR A 50 -13.49 1.64 -3.11
C THR A 50 -14.66 1.27 -2.19
N PHE A 51 -15.85 1.75 -2.52
CA PHE A 51 -17.07 1.44 -1.79
C PHE A 51 -17.82 0.31 -2.48
N ALA A 52 -18.54 -0.51 -1.74
CA ALA A 52 -19.43 -1.52 -2.31
C ALA A 52 -20.34 -0.90 -3.39
N ASN A 53 -20.40 -1.55 -4.53
CA ASN A 53 -21.16 -1.12 -5.71
C ASN A 53 -20.62 0.14 -6.41
N HIS A 54 -19.41 0.63 -6.06
CA HIS A 54 -18.73 1.68 -6.81
C HIS A 54 -17.67 1.08 -7.73
N THR A 55 -17.51 1.68 -8.91
CA THR A 55 -16.41 1.37 -9.85
C THR A 55 -15.27 2.36 -9.74
N THR A 56 -15.51 3.52 -9.10
CA THR A 56 -14.51 4.56 -8.89
C THR A 56 -13.65 4.21 -7.69
N HIS A 57 -12.35 4.36 -7.84
CA HIS A 57 -11.39 4.33 -6.74
C HIS A 57 -11.18 5.75 -6.20
N TYR A 58 -10.94 5.85 -4.91
CA TYR A 58 -10.73 7.10 -4.20
C TYR A 58 -9.42 7.03 -3.44
N GLN A 59 -8.69 8.12 -3.38
CA GLN A 59 -7.50 8.22 -2.54
C GLN A 59 -7.85 8.92 -1.22
N VAL A 60 -7.37 8.36 -0.11
CA VAL A 60 -7.45 8.98 1.21
C VAL A 60 -6.44 10.12 1.29
N THR A 61 -6.92 11.35 1.45
CA THR A 61 -6.08 12.56 1.47
C THR A 61 -5.92 13.16 2.86
N ALA A 62 -6.81 12.83 3.80
CA ALA A 62 -6.67 13.15 5.22
C ALA A 62 -7.46 12.16 6.08
N ILE A 63 -7.02 11.98 7.31
CA ILE A 63 -7.69 11.16 8.32
C ILE A 63 -7.83 12.01 9.59
N ASN A 64 -9.05 12.18 10.07
CA ASN A 64 -9.33 12.87 11.31
C ASN A 64 -10.23 11.99 12.18
N THR A 65 -9.63 11.30 13.14
CA THR A 65 -10.27 10.27 13.98
C THR A 65 -10.96 9.22 13.09
N ASP A 66 -12.28 9.27 12.96
CA ASP A 66 -13.07 8.33 12.15
C ASP A 66 -13.65 8.99 10.88
N VAL A 67 -13.06 10.08 10.43
CA VAL A 67 -13.46 10.75 9.18
C VAL A 67 -12.32 10.68 8.18
N LEU A 68 -12.57 10.03 7.05
CA LEU A 68 -11.67 10.06 5.89
C LEU A 68 -12.03 11.25 5.00
N THR A 69 -11.01 12.00 4.58
CA THR A 69 -11.16 12.90 3.44
C THR A 69 -10.67 12.17 2.20
N ILE A 70 -11.49 12.16 1.16
CA ILE A 70 -11.22 11.41 -0.07
C ILE A 70 -11.25 12.30 -1.31
N LYS A 71 -10.52 11.89 -2.34
CA LYS A 71 -10.65 12.41 -3.71
C LYS A 71 -10.85 11.25 -4.68
N ALA A 72 -11.73 11.41 -5.65
CA ALA A 72 -11.90 10.42 -6.72
C ALA A 72 -10.65 10.40 -7.62
N LEU A 73 -10.16 9.20 -7.95
CA LEU A 73 -9.07 9.02 -8.91
C LEU A 73 -9.60 9.12 -10.35
N ASN A 74 -8.73 9.60 -11.24
CA ASN A 74 -9.08 9.79 -12.67
C ASN A 74 -10.29 10.70 -12.89
N GLN A 75 -10.54 11.62 -11.96
CA GLN A 75 -11.57 12.65 -12.02
C GLN A 75 -10.94 14.04 -11.81
N PRO A 76 -11.62 15.12 -12.17
CA PRO A 76 -11.15 16.48 -11.88
C PRO A 76 -10.81 16.67 -10.40
N ALA A 77 -9.83 17.52 -10.13
CA ALA A 77 -9.40 17.81 -8.75
C ALA A 77 -10.59 18.23 -7.89
N GLY A 78 -10.64 17.70 -6.66
CA GLY A 78 -11.73 18.00 -5.70
C GLY A 78 -13.01 17.19 -5.91
N THR A 79 -13.05 16.26 -6.86
CA THR A 79 -14.20 15.37 -7.02
C THR A 79 -14.27 14.38 -5.84
N GLY A 80 -15.38 14.43 -5.12
CA GLY A 80 -15.74 13.47 -4.08
C GLY A 80 -16.43 12.23 -4.64
N LEU A 81 -17.38 11.69 -3.88
CA LEU A 81 -18.15 10.50 -4.30
C LEU A 81 -18.81 10.68 -5.66
N THR A 82 -18.61 9.72 -6.54
CA THR A 82 -19.26 9.68 -7.87
C THR A 82 -20.66 9.06 -7.81
N SER A 83 -20.95 8.31 -6.75
CA SER A 83 -22.27 7.77 -6.41
C SER A 83 -22.53 7.93 -4.92
N ALA A 84 -23.80 8.01 -4.51
CA ALA A 84 -24.14 8.08 -3.09
C ALA A 84 -23.89 6.75 -2.39
N ILE A 85 -23.49 6.81 -1.12
CA ILE A 85 -23.38 5.65 -0.23
C ILE A 85 -24.45 5.71 0.85
N VAL A 86 -24.85 4.53 1.32
CA VAL A 86 -25.79 4.38 2.44
C VAL A 86 -25.03 4.05 3.74
N ASN A 87 -25.73 4.07 4.86
CA ASN A 87 -25.17 3.60 6.11
C ASN A 87 -24.65 2.16 6.01
N SER A 88 -23.52 1.90 6.64
CA SER A 88 -22.87 0.58 6.66
C SER A 88 -22.42 0.07 5.26
N THR A 89 -22.12 0.99 4.33
CA THR A 89 -21.46 0.63 3.08
C THR A 89 -20.05 0.16 3.38
N SER A 90 -19.71 -1.05 2.97
CA SER A 90 -18.37 -1.61 3.14
C SER A 90 -17.35 -0.93 2.23
N ILE A 91 -16.12 -0.89 2.70
CA ILE A 91 -14.99 -0.23 2.05
C ILE A 91 -13.88 -1.26 1.88
N ASP A 92 -13.43 -1.44 0.64
CA ASP A 92 -12.20 -2.16 0.34
C ASP A 92 -11.04 -1.19 0.34
N ARG A 93 -9.93 -1.59 0.94
CA ARG A 93 -8.71 -0.80 1.02
C ARG A 93 -7.60 -1.45 0.22
N TYR A 94 -6.84 -0.65 -0.49
CA TYR A 94 -5.66 -1.06 -1.25
C TYR A 94 -4.49 -0.15 -0.87
N TRP A 95 -3.30 -0.70 -0.89
CA TRP A 95 -2.08 0.07 -0.76
C TRP A 95 -1.95 1.12 -1.88
N GLU A 96 -1.43 2.29 -1.58
CA GLU A 96 -1.26 3.41 -2.53
C GLU A 96 -0.61 2.98 -3.86
N HIS A 97 0.35 2.08 -3.81
CA HIS A 97 1.09 1.62 -4.99
C HIS A 97 0.66 0.24 -5.51
N TYR A 98 -0.50 -0.27 -5.08
CA TYR A 98 -0.98 -1.59 -5.48
C TYR A 98 -1.04 -1.79 -7.01
N ALA A 99 -1.36 -0.72 -7.75
CA ALA A 99 -1.49 -0.78 -9.21
C ALA A 99 -0.15 -0.96 -9.96
N SER A 100 0.99 -0.87 -9.24
CA SER A 100 2.31 -1.16 -9.81
C SER A 100 2.63 -2.65 -9.89
N PHE A 101 1.75 -3.52 -9.40
CA PHE A 101 1.95 -4.98 -9.33
C PHE A 101 0.70 -5.73 -9.77
N ASP A 102 0.89 -6.94 -10.30
CA ASP A 102 -0.21 -7.74 -10.84
C ASP A 102 -1.11 -8.36 -9.76
N LYS A 103 -0.55 -8.63 -8.59
CA LYS A 103 -1.25 -9.27 -7.46
C LYS A 103 -0.56 -8.93 -6.14
N ALA A 104 -1.24 -9.25 -5.02
CA ALA A 104 -0.67 -9.15 -3.69
C ALA A 104 0.55 -10.07 -3.52
N PRO A 105 1.57 -9.67 -2.74
CA PRO A 105 2.64 -10.57 -2.31
C PRO A 105 2.05 -11.62 -1.35
N SER A 106 2.62 -12.79 -1.30
CA SER A 106 2.14 -13.85 -0.40
C SER A 106 3.30 -14.67 0.16
N LYS A 107 3.48 -15.87 -0.32
CA LYS A 107 4.58 -16.73 0.10
C LYS A 107 5.42 -17.16 -1.10
N SER A 108 6.72 -17.05 -0.97
CA SER A 108 7.65 -17.54 -1.96
C SER A 108 7.63 -19.07 -2.04
N ALA A 109 8.10 -19.60 -3.16
CA ALA A 109 8.26 -21.06 -3.33
C ALA A 109 9.21 -21.64 -2.27
N SER A 110 10.22 -20.88 -1.86
CA SER A 110 11.16 -21.26 -0.80
C SER A 110 10.49 -21.36 0.55
N ALA A 111 9.71 -20.35 0.93
CA ALA A 111 8.95 -20.36 2.18
C ALA A 111 7.92 -21.48 2.20
N LEU A 112 7.20 -21.69 1.09
CA LEU A 112 6.24 -22.78 0.97
C LEU A 112 6.91 -24.15 1.16
N ALA A 113 8.06 -24.39 0.57
CA ALA A 113 8.83 -25.64 0.72
C ALA A 113 9.32 -25.85 2.16
N ALA A 114 9.65 -24.77 2.88
CA ALA A 114 10.07 -24.79 4.27
C ALA A 114 8.91 -24.83 5.29
N GLY A 115 7.66 -24.81 4.82
CA GLY A 115 6.48 -24.74 5.69
C GLY A 115 6.23 -23.37 6.31
N GLY A 116 6.85 -22.32 5.79
CA GLY A 116 6.65 -20.93 6.18
C GLY A 116 5.43 -20.28 5.51
N SER A 117 5.18 -19.02 5.86
CA SER A 117 4.07 -18.22 5.33
C SER A 117 4.52 -16.79 5.08
N ASP A 118 3.85 -16.14 4.15
CA ASP A 118 3.78 -14.68 3.98
C ASP A 118 5.13 -13.95 4.09
N ASP A 119 6.14 -14.45 3.41
CA ASP A 119 7.50 -13.90 3.39
C ASP A 119 7.73 -12.87 2.27
N GLU A 120 6.84 -12.82 1.28
CA GLU A 120 6.97 -11.88 0.18
C GLU A 120 6.51 -10.48 0.55
N MET A 121 7.11 -9.49 -0.10
CA MET A 121 6.70 -8.09 -0.05
C MET A 121 6.90 -7.42 -1.41
N HIS A 122 6.22 -6.30 -1.61
CA HIS A 122 6.46 -5.37 -2.70
C HIS A 122 7.19 -4.15 -2.19
N ILE A 123 8.17 -3.68 -2.95
CA ILE A 123 8.94 -2.47 -2.64
C ILE A 123 8.84 -1.50 -3.81
N VAL A 124 8.56 -0.24 -3.50
CA VAL A 124 8.51 0.87 -4.47
C VAL A 124 9.47 1.95 -4.01
N VAL A 125 10.30 2.43 -4.92
CA VAL A 125 11.18 3.58 -4.72
C VAL A 125 10.56 4.80 -5.39
N ILE A 126 10.39 5.88 -4.65
CA ILE A 126 9.64 7.06 -5.08
C ILE A 126 10.53 8.29 -5.05
N ASP A 127 10.38 9.16 -6.05
CA ASP A 127 10.90 10.54 -6.05
C ASP A 127 9.98 11.43 -5.23
N GLU A 128 10.21 11.50 -3.92
CA GLU A 128 9.32 12.14 -2.95
C GLU A 128 9.11 13.63 -3.23
N ASP A 129 10.16 14.31 -3.62
CA ASP A 129 10.16 15.77 -3.84
C ASP A 129 10.28 16.18 -5.32
N GLY A 130 10.36 15.22 -6.24
CA GLY A 130 10.42 15.47 -7.67
C GLY A 130 11.77 15.93 -8.18
N LEU A 131 12.84 15.81 -7.40
CA LEU A 131 14.17 16.29 -7.81
C LEU A 131 14.80 15.46 -8.93
N PHE A 132 14.43 14.19 -9.06
CA PHE A 132 14.94 13.31 -10.12
C PHE A 132 14.11 13.41 -11.41
N THR A 133 12.80 13.48 -11.28
CA THR A 133 11.87 13.38 -12.42
C THR A 133 11.20 14.71 -12.77
N GLY A 134 11.26 15.69 -11.89
CA GLY A 134 10.50 16.93 -11.98
C GLY A 134 9.08 16.86 -11.42
N THR A 135 8.64 15.67 -10.96
CA THR A 135 7.29 15.48 -10.43
C THR A 135 7.35 14.67 -9.13
N ALA A 136 6.95 15.30 -8.04
CA ALA A 136 6.88 14.65 -6.73
C ALA A 136 5.95 13.43 -6.75
N GLY A 137 6.33 12.37 -6.04
CA GLY A 137 5.57 11.13 -5.95
C GLY A 137 5.75 10.17 -7.13
N THR A 138 6.64 10.48 -8.09
CA THR A 138 6.90 9.60 -9.23
C THR A 138 7.60 8.32 -8.78
N VAL A 139 7.09 7.18 -9.21
CA VAL A 139 7.72 5.87 -8.99
C VAL A 139 8.98 5.77 -9.86
N LEU A 140 10.12 5.54 -9.23
CA LEU A 140 11.42 5.36 -9.87
C LEU A 140 11.72 3.89 -10.16
N GLU A 141 11.47 3.02 -9.19
CA GLU A 141 11.73 1.57 -9.29
C GLU A 141 10.64 0.79 -8.55
N THR A 142 10.43 -0.44 -9.00
CA THR A 142 9.54 -1.41 -8.35
C THR A 142 10.24 -2.76 -8.22
N PHE A 143 10.13 -3.38 -7.04
CA PHE A 143 10.63 -4.71 -6.77
C PHE A 143 9.48 -5.54 -6.22
N GLY A 144 8.94 -6.42 -7.06
CA GLY A 144 7.78 -7.25 -6.71
C GLY A 144 8.19 -8.62 -6.22
N PHE A 145 7.43 -9.16 -5.26
CA PHE A 145 7.56 -10.53 -4.76
C PHE A 145 8.95 -10.84 -4.19
N VAL A 146 9.62 -9.84 -3.62
CA VAL A 146 10.88 -10.06 -2.91
C VAL A 146 10.61 -10.63 -1.53
N SER A 147 11.52 -11.47 -1.03
CA SER A 147 11.31 -12.18 0.23
C SER A 147 12.05 -11.52 1.40
N GLY A 148 11.42 -11.56 2.57
CA GLY A 148 12.06 -11.23 3.84
C GLY A 148 13.02 -12.32 4.35
N ALA A 149 12.96 -13.53 3.78
CA ALA A 149 13.81 -14.65 4.18
C ALA A 149 15.19 -14.57 3.50
N SER A 150 16.27 -14.59 4.29
CA SER A 150 17.64 -14.39 3.80
C SER A 150 18.15 -15.51 2.88
N ASP A 151 17.55 -16.67 2.92
CA ASP A 151 17.87 -17.85 2.11
C ASP A 151 16.91 -18.06 0.92
N ALA A 152 15.94 -17.16 0.74
CA ALA A 152 14.98 -17.26 -0.35
C ALA A 152 15.64 -17.21 -1.72
N LYS A 153 15.12 -18.03 -2.63
CA LYS A 153 15.54 -18.13 -4.04
C LYS A 153 14.37 -17.87 -4.96
N ASP A 154 14.65 -17.23 -6.08
CA ASP A 154 13.72 -17.14 -7.20
C ASP A 154 13.68 -18.44 -8.02
N ALA A 155 12.84 -18.47 -9.07
CA ALA A 155 12.70 -19.63 -9.94
C ALA A 155 14.00 -19.98 -10.72
N SER A 156 14.94 -19.05 -10.84
CA SER A 156 16.24 -19.26 -11.48
C SER A 156 17.32 -19.72 -10.51
N GLY A 157 17.00 -19.79 -9.20
CA GLY A 157 17.93 -20.14 -8.14
C GLY A 157 18.77 -18.96 -7.62
N GLN A 158 18.51 -17.75 -8.07
CA GLN A 158 19.17 -16.55 -7.56
C GLN A 158 18.55 -16.10 -6.23
N SER A 159 19.27 -15.26 -5.47
CA SER A 159 18.74 -14.73 -4.23
C SER A 159 17.52 -13.85 -4.49
N ASN A 160 16.41 -14.18 -3.82
CA ASN A 160 15.20 -13.36 -3.80
C ASN A 160 15.07 -12.58 -2.47
N TYR A 161 16.10 -12.61 -1.64
CA TYR A 161 16.13 -11.82 -0.41
C TYR A 161 16.14 -10.34 -0.74
N TYR A 162 15.19 -9.58 -0.20
CA TYR A 162 15.00 -8.18 -0.58
C TYR A 162 16.25 -7.31 -0.46
N VAL A 163 17.11 -7.56 0.55
CA VAL A 163 18.38 -6.83 0.71
C VAL A 163 19.27 -7.03 -0.51
N ASN A 164 19.49 -8.30 -0.89
CA ASN A 164 20.35 -8.62 -2.02
C ASN A 164 19.76 -8.12 -3.36
N VAL A 165 18.43 -8.18 -3.49
CA VAL A 165 17.73 -7.70 -4.69
C VAL A 165 17.89 -6.18 -4.82
N LEU A 166 17.73 -5.44 -3.73
CA LEU A 166 17.94 -3.99 -3.73
C LEU A 166 19.40 -3.62 -3.99
N GLU A 167 20.37 -4.28 -3.32
CA GLU A 167 21.80 -3.99 -3.48
C GLU A 167 22.30 -4.23 -4.90
N THR A 168 21.74 -5.20 -5.61
CA THR A 168 22.17 -5.53 -6.97
C THR A 168 21.33 -4.88 -8.07
N GLY A 169 20.08 -4.54 -7.77
CA GLY A 169 19.10 -4.07 -8.76
C GLY A 169 18.77 -2.59 -8.70
N SER A 170 18.87 -1.96 -7.53
CA SER A 170 18.49 -0.55 -7.41
C SER A 170 19.61 0.39 -7.84
N GLN A 171 19.22 1.49 -8.50
CA GLN A 171 20.09 2.62 -8.85
C GLN A 171 19.95 3.78 -7.87
N TYR A 172 18.94 3.76 -7.01
CA TYR A 172 18.60 4.89 -6.14
C TYR A 172 18.77 4.61 -4.66
N VAL A 173 18.68 3.34 -4.26
CA VAL A 173 18.73 2.95 -2.84
C VAL A 173 19.59 1.73 -2.61
N TYR A 174 20.16 1.64 -1.41
CA TYR A 174 20.85 0.46 -0.92
C TYR A 174 20.53 0.26 0.57
N VAL A 175 20.64 -0.96 1.04
CA VAL A 175 20.25 -1.33 2.40
C VAL A 175 21.44 -1.14 3.33
N THR A 176 21.36 -0.21 4.27
CA THR A 176 22.41 0.06 5.26
C THR A 176 22.20 -0.65 6.60
N GLY A 177 21.02 -1.19 6.82
CA GLY A 177 20.67 -1.92 8.03
C GLY A 177 19.45 -2.78 7.81
N HIS A 178 19.38 -3.89 8.51
CA HIS A 178 18.27 -4.82 8.51
C HIS A 178 17.83 -5.05 9.95
N GLU A 179 16.57 -4.77 10.23
CA GLU A 179 16.00 -5.15 11.52
C GLU A 179 15.77 -6.65 11.56
N THR A 180 16.49 -7.32 12.45
CA THR A 180 16.52 -8.79 12.55
C THR A 180 15.24 -9.39 13.15
N SER A 181 14.29 -8.59 13.57
CA SER A 181 13.21 -9.08 14.45
C SER A 181 11.83 -9.17 13.83
N THR A 182 11.55 -8.54 12.72
CA THR A 182 10.20 -8.60 12.15
C THR A 182 10.16 -8.32 10.65
N HIS A 183 9.47 -9.15 9.91
CA HIS A 183 8.65 -8.73 8.77
C HIS A 183 8.04 -7.37 9.10
N PRO A 184 8.01 -6.40 8.18
CA PRO A 184 7.21 -5.21 8.41
C PRO A 184 5.85 -5.67 8.88
N ALA A 185 5.47 -5.28 10.10
CA ALA A 185 4.15 -5.63 10.60
C ALA A 185 3.12 -5.18 9.57
N ALA A 186 2.12 -5.99 9.32
CA ALA A 186 0.98 -5.59 8.52
C ALA A 186 0.57 -4.17 8.96
N ASN A 187 0.55 -3.20 8.04
CA ASN A 187 0.32 -1.77 8.25
C ASN A 187 1.53 -0.89 8.65
N SER A 188 2.76 -1.34 8.52
CA SER A 188 3.89 -0.45 8.70
C SER A 188 4.38 0.10 7.36
N VAL A 189 4.16 1.39 7.13
CA VAL A 189 4.87 2.14 6.10
C VAL A 189 6.22 2.55 6.69
N HIS A 190 7.27 1.86 6.31
CA HIS A 190 8.62 2.28 6.67
C HIS A 190 9.11 3.27 5.62
N THR A 191 8.98 4.55 5.91
CA THR A 191 9.65 5.60 5.14
C THR A 191 11.05 5.79 5.70
N HIS A 192 12.05 5.25 5.06
CA HIS A 192 13.43 5.61 5.33
C HIS A 192 13.82 6.75 4.40
N ALA A 193 13.96 7.95 4.96
CA ALA A 193 14.58 9.06 4.26
C ALA A 193 16.08 8.85 4.22
N LEU A 194 16.63 8.74 3.03
CA LEU A 194 18.08 8.87 2.84
C LEU A 194 18.43 10.36 2.82
N SER A 195 19.22 10.78 3.78
CA SER A 195 19.80 12.14 3.86
C SER A 195 21.00 12.24 2.94
#